data_3ac98bd772f2c5e336d8662786b88c31
#
_entry.id   3ac98bd772f2c5e336d8662786b88c31
#
_cell.length_a   1.000
_cell.length_b   1.000
_cell.length_c   1.000
_cell.angle_alpha   90.00
_cell.angle_beta   90.00
_cell.angle_gamma   90.00
#
_symmetry.space_group_name_H-M   'P 1'
#
loop_
_entity.id
_entity.type
_entity.pdbx_description
1 polymer ?
#
loop_
_entity_poly.entity_id
_entity_poly.type
_entity_poly.pdbx_seq_one_letter_code
_entity_poly.pdbx_strand_id
1 'polypeptide(L)'
;MKKRIITISREFGSGGRTIGRQLAERLGVHCYDKELIEKLAEQTGLAQKYIEEQGEYAPSMNRFSYAFVGRGVNGLSVSDYLWNEQRKKIQELVEKEPCVIVGRCADYILRERKDVFNIFIHAPQSERAKRIVEVYGETDTEPIKRLREKDKKRAINYKYYTEREWGRADNYHLTLDSSVFGIEGCVNLILRVLDEIKEK
;
A
#
# COMPACT_ATOMS: atom_id res chain seq x y z
N MET A 1 4.13 -22.15 -10.23
CA MET A 1 4.70 -20.98 -10.95
C MET A 1 5.31 -20.02 -9.92
N LYS A 2 6.57 -19.64 -10.10
CA LYS A 2 7.30 -18.80 -9.12
C LYS A 2 6.62 -17.41 -8.98
N LYS A 3 6.24 -17.03 -7.76
CA LYS A 3 5.73 -15.69 -7.49
C LYS A 3 6.88 -14.69 -7.54
N ARG A 4 6.80 -13.72 -8.46
CA ARG A 4 7.84 -12.71 -8.69
C ARG A 4 7.53 -11.40 -7.98
N ILE A 5 6.26 -11.08 -7.83
CA ILE A 5 5.78 -9.80 -7.30
C ILE A 5 5.05 -10.06 -5.99
N ILE A 6 5.37 -9.29 -4.97
CA ILE A 6 4.69 -9.35 -3.68
C ILE A 6 4.07 -7.98 -3.42
N THR A 7 2.77 -7.94 -3.15
CA THR A 7 2.10 -6.71 -2.72
C THR A 7 1.77 -6.78 -1.23
N ILE A 8 1.98 -5.70 -0.50
CA ILE A 8 1.67 -5.60 0.92
C ILE A 8 0.71 -4.46 1.18
N SER A 9 -0.57 -4.77 1.31
CA SER A 9 -1.56 -3.88 1.91
C SER A 9 -1.47 -3.97 3.44
N ARG A 10 -1.80 -2.87 4.14
CA ARG A 10 -1.52 -2.83 5.58
C ARG A 10 -2.33 -1.75 6.30
N GLU A 11 -2.76 -2.03 7.52
CA GLU A 11 -3.27 -1.03 8.43
C GLU A 11 -2.15 -0.07 8.89
N PHE A 12 -2.50 1.17 9.22
CA PHE A 12 -1.53 2.14 9.75
C PHE A 12 -1.04 1.69 11.13
N GLY A 13 0.28 1.72 11.33
CA GLY A 13 0.89 1.26 12.57
C GLY A 13 1.06 -0.26 12.71
N SER A 14 0.57 -1.10 11.77
CA SER A 14 0.74 -2.56 11.83
C SER A 14 2.17 -3.05 11.52
N GLY A 15 3.09 -2.17 11.15
CA GLY A 15 4.46 -2.58 10.78
C GLY A 15 4.61 -3.14 9.36
N GLY A 16 3.53 -3.16 8.56
CA GLY A 16 3.59 -3.74 7.21
C GLY A 16 4.63 -3.11 6.28
N ARG A 17 4.96 -1.83 6.48
CA ARG A 17 6.04 -1.14 5.76
C ARG A 17 7.43 -1.71 6.11
N THR A 18 7.67 -1.99 7.39
CA THR A 18 8.90 -2.60 7.88
C THR A 18 9.02 -4.04 7.41
N ILE A 19 7.91 -4.81 7.48
CA ILE A 19 7.82 -6.18 6.95
C ILE A 19 8.18 -6.18 5.46
N GLY A 20 7.61 -5.26 4.67
CA GLY A 20 7.89 -5.17 3.23
C GLY A 20 9.36 -4.94 2.91
N ARG A 21 10.03 -4.04 3.63
CA ARG A 21 11.46 -3.77 3.45
C ARG A 21 12.33 -4.96 3.84
N GLN A 22 12.10 -5.55 5.01
CA GLN A 22 12.86 -6.73 5.45
C GLN A 22 12.63 -7.95 4.53
N LEU A 23 11.40 -8.13 4.05
CA LEU A 23 11.10 -9.19 3.09
C LEU A 23 11.86 -8.99 1.78
N ALA A 24 11.86 -7.78 1.24
CA ALA A 24 12.58 -7.44 0.02
C ALA A 24 14.10 -7.65 0.17
N GLU A 25 14.67 -7.22 1.29
CA GLU A 25 16.08 -7.45 1.63
C GLU A 25 16.41 -8.94 1.67
N ARG A 26 15.60 -9.75 2.36
CA ARG A 26 15.79 -11.22 2.45
C ARG A 26 15.67 -11.93 1.11
N LEU A 27 14.85 -11.42 0.21
CA LEU A 27 14.65 -11.93 -1.14
C LEU A 27 15.66 -11.39 -2.16
N GLY A 28 16.45 -10.39 -1.81
CA GLY A 28 17.37 -9.70 -2.72
C GLY A 28 16.65 -8.96 -3.86
N VAL A 29 15.49 -8.35 -3.57
CA VAL A 29 14.68 -7.60 -4.54
C VAL A 29 14.39 -6.18 -4.06
N HIS A 30 13.96 -5.31 -4.99
CA HIS A 30 13.55 -3.94 -4.63
C HIS A 30 12.25 -3.89 -3.82
N CYS A 31 12.17 -2.91 -2.89
CA CYS A 31 10.96 -2.56 -2.15
C CYS A 31 10.45 -1.19 -2.56
N TYR A 32 9.39 -1.15 -3.35
CA TYR A 32 8.74 0.08 -3.79
C TYR A 32 7.73 0.57 -2.74
N ASP A 33 8.11 1.57 -1.95
CA ASP A 33 7.28 2.29 -0.98
C ASP A 33 7.42 3.80 -1.23
N LYS A 34 8.43 4.46 -0.65
CA LYS A 34 8.70 5.89 -0.88
C LYS A 34 9.28 6.17 -2.27
N GLU A 35 10.13 5.31 -2.76
CA GLU A 35 10.75 5.43 -4.08
C GLU A 35 9.71 5.50 -5.21
N LEU A 36 8.58 4.80 -5.06
CA LEU A 36 7.48 4.94 -6.02
C LEU A 36 6.91 6.35 -6.05
N ILE A 37 6.83 7.01 -4.88
CA ILE A 37 6.38 8.40 -4.77
C ILE A 37 7.35 9.35 -5.47
N GLU A 38 8.65 9.15 -5.26
CA GLU A 38 9.71 9.92 -5.89
C GLU A 38 9.66 9.81 -7.42
N LYS A 39 9.60 8.59 -7.93
CA LYS A 39 9.46 8.32 -9.37
C LYS A 39 8.19 8.94 -9.98
N LEU A 40 7.07 8.91 -9.25
CA LEU A 40 5.84 9.58 -9.68
C LEU A 40 5.95 11.10 -9.65
N ALA A 41 6.64 11.68 -8.66
CA ALA A 41 6.89 13.12 -8.59
C ALA A 41 7.72 13.61 -9.76
N GLU A 42 8.79 12.90 -10.09
CA GLU A 42 9.63 13.19 -11.26
C GLU A 42 8.85 13.11 -12.57
N GLN A 43 7.99 12.10 -12.72
CA GLN A 43 7.23 11.89 -13.96
C GLN A 43 6.07 12.87 -14.13
N THR A 44 5.40 13.25 -13.05
CA THR A 44 4.17 14.07 -13.10
C THR A 44 4.42 15.56 -12.86
N GLY A 45 5.60 15.91 -12.30
CA GLY A 45 5.91 17.27 -11.83
C GLY A 45 5.12 17.68 -10.57
N LEU A 46 4.39 16.75 -9.93
CA LEU A 46 3.63 17.01 -8.71
C LEU A 46 4.53 16.91 -7.48
N ALA A 47 4.25 17.72 -6.45
CA ALA A 47 4.99 17.67 -5.20
C ALA A 47 4.86 16.27 -4.53
N GLN A 48 5.96 15.71 -4.04
CA GLN A 48 5.98 14.39 -3.37
C GLN A 48 4.96 14.29 -2.24
N LYS A 49 4.85 15.34 -1.40
CA LYS A 49 3.87 15.40 -0.32
C LYS A 49 2.43 15.26 -0.82
N TYR A 50 2.11 15.89 -1.95
CA TYR A 50 0.80 15.80 -2.58
C TYR A 50 0.52 14.36 -3.07
N ILE A 51 1.49 13.72 -3.73
CA ILE A 51 1.39 12.34 -4.20
C ILE A 51 1.25 11.36 -3.02
N GLU A 52 1.98 11.60 -1.93
CA GLU A 52 1.88 10.79 -0.71
C GLU A 52 0.47 10.88 -0.10
N GLU A 53 -0.08 12.08 -0.01
CA GLU A 53 -1.40 12.33 0.56
C GLU A 53 -2.54 11.86 -0.35
N GLN A 54 -2.47 12.11 -1.64
CA GLN A 54 -3.54 11.79 -2.60
C GLN A 54 -3.43 10.37 -3.17
N GLY A 55 -2.23 9.83 -3.30
CA GLY A 55 -2.02 8.50 -3.89
C GLY A 55 -2.43 7.33 -2.98
N GLU A 56 -2.60 7.55 -1.68
CA GLU A 56 -3.14 6.57 -0.71
C GLU A 56 -4.50 6.98 -0.13
N TYR A 57 -4.95 8.21 -0.40
CA TYR A 57 -6.14 8.75 0.22
C TYR A 57 -7.07 9.30 -0.86
N ALA A 58 -8.34 8.89 -0.82
CA ALA A 58 -9.34 9.46 -1.71
C ALA A 58 -9.44 10.98 -1.55
N PRO A 59 -9.76 11.71 -2.62
CA PRO A 59 -10.11 13.13 -2.51
C PRO A 59 -11.19 13.31 -1.45
N SER A 60 -11.08 14.35 -0.63
CA SER A 60 -12.14 14.69 0.31
C SER A 60 -13.42 14.90 -0.49
N MET A 61 -14.37 13.97 -0.39
CA MET A 61 -15.67 14.06 -1.06
C MET A 61 -16.55 15.13 -0.40
N ASN A 62 -16.20 16.40 -0.55
CA ASN A 62 -17.20 17.44 -0.51
C ASN A 62 -17.83 17.50 -1.90
N ARG A 63 -19.10 17.10 -2.01
CA ARG A 63 -19.90 17.14 -3.25
C ARG A 63 -19.86 18.51 -3.96
N PHE A 64 -19.49 19.56 -3.24
CA PHE A 64 -19.33 20.92 -3.76
C PHE A 64 -17.94 21.20 -4.36
N SER A 65 -16.90 20.46 -4.04
CA SER A 65 -15.58 20.69 -4.63
C SER A 65 -15.43 20.08 -6.04
N TYR A 66 -16.33 19.20 -6.48
CA TYR A 66 -16.34 18.72 -7.87
C TYR A 66 -16.57 19.84 -8.90
N ALA A 67 -17.28 20.89 -8.53
CA ALA A 67 -17.54 22.03 -9.41
C ALA A 67 -16.36 23.02 -9.50
N PHE A 68 -15.42 22.98 -8.57
CA PHE A 68 -14.28 23.90 -8.45
C PHE A 68 -12.89 23.26 -8.59
N VAL A 69 -12.79 21.93 -8.67
CA VAL A 69 -11.50 21.30 -9.00
C VAL A 69 -11.26 21.58 -10.47
N GLY A 70 -10.38 22.54 -10.72
CA GLY A 70 -9.98 22.92 -12.07
C GLY A 70 -9.72 21.64 -12.88
N ARG A 71 -10.26 21.57 -14.09
CA ARG A 71 -10.04 20.46 -15.02
C ARG A 71 -8.54 20.30 -15.18
N GLY A 72 -7.98 19.27 -14.57
CA GLY A 72 -6.58 18.92 -14.66
C GLY A 72 -6.18 18.62 -16.10
N VAL A 73 -4.94 18.22 -16.29
CA VAL A 73 -4.39 17.82 -17.58
C VAL A 73 -5.35 16.84 -18.27
N ASN A 74 -5.75 17.14 -19.49
CA ASN A 74 -6.63 16.30 -20.34
C ASN A 74 -8.08 16.11 -19.83
N GLY A 75 -8.62 17.02 -19.01
CA GLY A 75 -10.02 16.95 -18.55
C GLY A 75 -10.28 15.97 -17.39
N LEU A 76 -9.26 15.30 -16.87
CA LEU A 76 -9.31 14.45 -15.70
C LEU A 76 -9.15 15.27 -14.41
N SER A 77 -9.68 14.80 -13.30
CA SER A 77 -9.30 15.33 -11.99
C SER A 77 -7.82 15.04 -11.72
N VAL A 78 -7.15 15.85 -10.92
CA VAL A 78 -5.74 15.61 -10.55
C VAL A 78 -5.58 14.23 -9.86
N SER A 79 -6.57 13.80 -9.10
CA SER A 79 -6.57 12.48 -8.44
C SER A 79 -6.66 11.34 -9.45
N ASP A 80 -7.52 11.46 -10.47
CA ASP A 80 -7.64 10.43 -11.51
C ASP A 80 -6.41 10.40 -12.42
N TYR A 81 -5.84 11.57 -12.71
CA TYR A 81 -4.56 11.65 -13.42
C TYR A 81 -3.46 10.93 -12.62
N LEU A 82 -3.32 11.23 -11.32
CA LEU A 82 -2.34 10.58 -10.45
C LEU A 82 -2.57 9.07 -10.34
N TRP A 83 -3.84 8.63 -10.24
CA TRP A 83 -4.18 7.21 -10.25
C TRP A 83 -3.71 6.51 -11.54
N ASN A 84 -3.96 7.11 -12.69
CA ASN A 84 -3.55 6.55 -13.97
C ASN A 84 -2.02 6.45 -14.10
N GLU A 85 -1.29 7.50 -13.70
CA GLU A 85 0.18 7.49 -13.72
C GLU A 85 0.75 6.49 -12.71
N GLN A 86 0.16 6.37 -11.53
CA GLN A 86 0.53 5.35 -10.54
C GLN A 86 0.33 3.93 -11.07
N ARG A 87 -0.84 3.67 -11.69
CA ARG A 87 -1.13 2.38 -12.30
C ARG A 87 -0.12 2.02 -13.39
N LYS A 88 0.15 2.95 -14.30
CA LYS A 88 1.12 2.78 -15.37
C LYS A 88 2.52 2.50 -14.81
N LYS A 89 2.97 3.30 -13.84
CA LYS A 89 4.27 3.14 -13.21
C LYS A 89 4.43 1.79 -12.52
N ILE A 90 3.44 1.34 -11.76
CA ILE A 90 3.46 0.02 -11.12
C ILE A 90 3.57 -1.09 -12.17
N GLN A 91 2.80 -1.03 -13.25
CA GLN A 91 2.88 -2.00 -14.35
C GLN A 91 4.27 -2.02 -15.00
N GLU A 92 4.87 -0.86 -15.26
CA GLU A 92 6.23 -0.75 -15.83
C GLU A 92 7.29 -1.37 -14.90
N LEU A 93 7.18 -1.14 -13.58
CA LEU A 93 8.15 -1.65 -12.61
C LEU A 93 8.14 -3.17 -12.52
N VAL A 94 6.96 -3.79 -12.49
CA VAL A 94 6.83 -5.24 -12.36
C VAL A 94 7.22 -6.02 -13.62
N GLU A 95 7.27 -5.36 -14.79
CA GLU A 95 7.83 -5.96 -16.00
C GLU A 95 9.36 -6.02 -15.94
N LYS A 96 10.00 -5.05 -15.31
CA LYS A 96 11.47 -4.96 -15.25
C LYS A 96 12.09 -6.00 -14.33
N GLU A 97 11.54 -6.17 -13.12
CA GLU A 97 12.18 -6.98 -12.08
C GLU A 97 11.20 -7.55 -11.06
N PRO A 98 11.58 -8.63 -10.36
CA PRO A 98 10.90 -9.08 -9.15
C PRO A 98 10.98 -8.00 -8.08
N CYS A 99 9.87 -7.74 -7.37
CA CYS A 99 9.85 -6.68 -6.36
C CYS A 99 8.78 -6.88 -5.28
N VAL A 100 8.91 -6.13 -4.20
CA VAL A 100 7.88 -5.93 -3.18
C VAL A 100 7.29 -4.53 -3.35
N ILE A 101 5.96 -4.42 -3.40
CA ILE A 101 5.26 -3.12 -3.50
C ILE A 101 4.38 -2.93 -2.26
N VAL A 102 4.54 -1.79 -1.58
CA VAL A 102 3.81 -1.50 -0.35
C VAL A 102 2.67 -0.50 -0.59
N GLY A 103 1.43 -0.98 -0.50
CA GLY A 103 0.21 -0.19 -0.66
C GLY A 103 -0.12 0.16 -2.11
N ARG A 104 -0.70 1.36 -2.31
CA ARG A 104 -1.01 1.93 -3.63
C ARG A 104 -2.00 1.12 -4.47
N CYS A 105 -2.86 0.33 -3.82
CA CYS A 105 -3.77 -0.59 -4.49
C CYS A 105 -3.06 -1.54 -5.49
N ALA A 106 -1.77 -1.86 -5.23
CA ALA A 106 -0.98 -2.67 -6.14
C ALA A 106 -1.57 -4.07 -6.31
N ASP A 107 -2.18 -4.63 -5.26
CA ASP A 107 -2.94 -5.88 -5.29
C ASP A 107 -4.04 -5.88 -6.35
N TYR A 108 -4.78 -4.78 -6.46
CA TYR A 108 -5.83 -4.62 -7.46
C TYR A 108 -5.29 -4.28 -8.85
N ILE A 109 -4.30 -3.39 -8.93
CA ILE A 109 -3.67 -2.99 -10.20
C ILE A 109 -3.10 -4.22 -10.92
N LEU A 110 -2.55 -5.17 -10.17
CA LEU A 110 -1.89 -6.37 -10.68
C LEU A 110 -2.76 -7.65 -10.64
N ARG A 111 -4.06 -7.53 -10.40
CA ARG A 111 -4.98 -8.67 -10.17
C ARG A 111 -5.05 -9.69 -11.30
N GLU A 112 -4.77 -9.28 -12.53
CA GLU A 112 -4.79 -10.17 -13.69
C GLU A 112 -3.48 -10.99 -13.85
N ARG A 113 -2.46 -10.67 -13.06
CA ARG A 113 -1.18 -11.36 -13.11
C ARG A 113 -1.19 -12.59 -12.21
N LYS A 114 -0.71 -13.72 -12.72
CA LYS A 114 -0.62 -14.99 -11.99
C LYS A 114 0.63 -15.09 -11.10
N ASP A 115 1.65 -14.25 -11.34
CA ASP A 115 2.92 -14.23 -10.63
C ASP A 115 2.95 -13.27 -9.42
N VAL A 116 1.79 -12.75 -9.00
CA VAL A 116 1.64 -11.85 -7.85
C VAL A 116 1.21 -12.62 -6.61
N PHE A 117 1.77 -12.24 -5.45
CA PHE A 117 1.35 -12.71 -4.14
C PHE A 117 0.90 -11.54 -3.28
N ASN A 118 -0.39 -11.48 -2.98
CA ASN A 118 -1.02 -10.37 -2.26
C ASN A 118 -1.10 -10.69 -0.77
N ILE A 119 -0.61 -9.76 0.06
CA ILE A 119 -0.57 -9.89 1.52
C ILE A 119 -1.28 -8.71 2.17
N PHE A 120 -1.98 -8.95 3.29
CA PHE A 120 -2.51 -7.93 4.17
C PHE A 120 -1.92 -8.05 5.57
N ILE A 121 -1.39 -6.95 6.12
CA ILE A 121 -0.85 -6.90 7.49
C ILE A 121 -1.76 -6.05 8.37
N HIS A 122 -2.23 -6.62 9.46
CA HIS A 122 -3.06 -5.95 10.45
C HIS A 122 -2.52 -6.13 11.87
N ALA A 123 -3.10 -5.44 12.83
CA ALA A 123 -2.92 -5.68 14.27
C ALA A 123 -4.03 -4.95 15.07
N PRO A 124 -4.28 -5.34 16.32
CA PRO A 124 -5.19 -4.62 17.22
C PRO A 124 -4.83 -3.13 17.34
N GLN A 125 -5.84 -2.27 17.47
CA GLN A 125 -5.62 -0.82 17.55
C GLN A 125 -4.69 -0.42 18.69
N SER A 126 -4.77 -1.10 19.85
CA SER A 126 -3.89 -0.86 20.99
C SER A 126 -2.40 -1.07 20.66
N GLU A 127 -2.08 -2.16 19.97
CA GLU A 127 -0.70 -2.48 19.60
C GLU A 127 -0.17 -1.53 18.52
N ARG A 128 -1.02 -1.17 17.56
CA ARG A 128 -0.70 -0.19 16.54
C ARG A 128 -0.50 1.21 17.13
N ALA A 129 -1.33 1.60 18.12
CA ALA A 129 -1.20 2.88 18.82
C ALA A 129 0.13 2.99 19.56
N LYS A 130 0.56 1.96 20.28
CA LYS A 130 1.88 1.90 20.91
C LYS A 130 2.99 2.07 19.87
N ARG A 131 2.93 1.32 18.78
CA ARG A 131 3.95 1.35 17.72
C ARG A 131 4.11 2.73 17.08
N ILE A 132 3.03 3.46 16.79
CA ILE A 132 3.16 4.80 16.18
C ILE A 132 3.79 5.82 17.12
N VAL A 133 3.62 5.69 18.41
CA VAL A 133 4.27 6.54 19.41
C VAL A 133 5.75 6.14 19.58
N GLU A 134 6.02 4.86 19.85
CA GLU A 134 7.37 4.39 20.21
C GLU A 134 8.33 4.38 19.00
N VAL A 135 7.82 3.99 17.83
CA VAL A 135 8.68 3.78 16.64
C VAL A 135 8.65 4.96 15.68
N TYR A 136 7.50 5.67 15.57
CA TYR A 136 7.36 6.78 14.62
C TYR A 136 7.43 8.14 15.29
N GLY A 137 7.42 8.22 16.64
CA GLY A 137 7.47 9.46 17.39
C GLY A 137 6.22 10.32 17.24
N GLU A 138 5.09 9.74 16.86
CA GLU A 138 3.85 10.47 16.64
C GLU A 138 3.13 10.78 17.96
N THR A 139 3.20 12.02 18.44
CA THR A 139 2.63 12.46 19.73
C THR A 139 1.62 13.61 19.62
N ASP A 140 1.53 14.28 18.46
CA ASP A 140 0.73 15.51 18.31
C ASP A 140 -0.79 15.27 18.28
N THR A 141 -1.21 14.05 18.00
CA THR A 141 -2.63 13.67 17.94
C THR A 141 -2.84 12.38 18.71
N GLU A 142 -4.00 12.22 19.37
CA GLU A 142 -4.36 10.97 20.02
C GLU A 142 -4.14 9.77 19.08
N PRO A 143 -3.29 8.80 19.46
CA PRO A 143 -2.84 7.72 18.57
C PRO A 143 -3.97 6.93 17.92
N ILE A 144 -5.00 6.56 18.67
CA ILE A 144 -6.15 5.80 18.17
C ILE A 144 -6.94 6.60 17.15
N LYS A 145 -7.14 7.90 17.38
CA LYS A 145 -7.81 8.79 16.42
C LYS A 145 -7.01 8.84 15.12
N ARG A 146 -5.69 8.98 15.21
CA ARG A 146 -4.81 9.00 14.05
C ARG A 146 -4.86 7.71 13.24
N LEU A 147 -4.86 6.55 13.92
CA LEU A 147 -5.02 5.25 13.25
C LEU A 147 -6.31 5.20 12.43
N ARG A 148 -7.44 5.54 13.07
CA ARG A 148 -8.75 5.52 12.43
C ARG A 148 -8.85 6.45 11.22
N GLU A 149 -8.28 7.66 11.32
CA GLU A 149 -8.27 8.62 10.22
C GLU A 149 -7.46 8.10 9.02
N LYS A 150 -6.26 7.55 9.27
CA LYS A 150 -5.41 7.01 8.21
C LYS A 150 -6.04 5.78 7.54
N ASP A 151 -6.56 4.85 8.32
CA ASP A 151 -7.17 3.64 7.79
C ASP A 151 -8.49 3.94 7.05
N LYS A 152 -9.32 4.85 7.59
CA LYS A 152 -10.53 5.33 6.90
C LYS A 152 -10.22 5.92 5.53
N LYS A 153 -9.19 6.76 5.44
CA LYS A 153 -8.77 7.35 4.17
C LYS A 153 -8.32 6.27 3.17
N ARG A 154 -7.54 5.27 3.61
CA ARG A 154 -7.14 4.13 2.77
C ARG A 154 -8.33 3.31 2.30
N ALA A 155 -9.24 2.98 3.20
CA ALA A 155 -10.43 2.21 2.87
C ALA A 155 -11.31 2.93 1.82
N ILE A 156 -11.50 4.25 1.97
CA ILE A 156 -12.25 5.06 1.01
C ILE A 156 -11.55 5.08 -0.35
N ASN A 157 -10.24 5.32 -0.38
CA ASN A 157 -9.45 5.33 -1.61
C ASN A 157 -9.48 3.97 -2.32
N TYR A 158 -9.30 2.90 -1.56
CA TYR A 158 -9.34 1.54 -2.10
C TYR A 158 -10.72 1.23 -2.71
N LYS A 159 -11.80 1.52 -1.98
CA LYS A 159 -13.17 1.31 -2.47
C LYS A 159 -13.47 2.15 -3.70
N TYR A 160 -13.03 3.40 -3.75
CA TYR A 160 -13.28 4.31 -4.86
C TYR A 160 -12.68 3.81 -6.18
N TYR A 161 -11.43 3.33 -6.16
CA TYR A 161 -10.73 2.89 -7.37
C TYR A 161 -10.89 1.40 -7.70
N THR A 162 -11.32 0.59 -6.74
CA THR A 162 -11.37 -0.88 -6.91
C THR A 162 -12.77 -1.47 -6.80
N GLU A 163 -13.73 -0.72 -6.25
CA GLU A 163 -15.07 -1.16 -5.88
C GLU A 163 -15.09 -2.28 -4.81
N ARG A 164 -13.91 -2.64 -4.26
CA ARG A 164 -13.72 -3.68 -3.25
C ARG A 164 -13.61 -3.09 -1.84
N GLU A 165 -13.82 -3.93 -0.85
CA GLU A 165 -13.60 -3.57 0.55
C GLU A 165 -12.15 -3.81 0.97
N TRP A 166 -11.50 -2.77 1.48
CA TRP A 166 -10.12 -2.84 1.95
C TRP A 166 -9.99 -3.71 3.20
N GLY A 167 -8.93 -4.55 3.27
CA GLY A 167 -8.68 -5.45 4.39
C GLY A 167 -9.56 -6.70 4.42
N ARG A 168 -10.46 -6.88 3.48
CA ARG A 168 -11.26 -8.09 3.36
C ARG A 168 -10.41 -9.26 2.91
N ALA A 169 -10.44 -10.38 3.65
CA ALA A 169 -9.52 -11.49 3.48
C ALA A 169 -9.50 -12.11 2.07
N ASP A 170 -10.63 -12.10 1.37
CA ASP A 170 -10.77 -12.66 0.02
C ASP A 170 -10.08 -11.82 -1.07
N ASN A 171 -9.60 -10.61 -0.76
CA ASN A 171 -8.77 -9.84 -1.67
C ASN A 171 -7.28 -10.23 -1.62
N TYR A 172 -6.87 -11.05 -0.64
CA TYR A 172 -5.46 -11.35 -0.36
C TYR A 172 -5.22 -12.86 -0.30
N HIS A 173 -4.00 -13.27 -0.66
CA HIS A 173 -3.59 -14.68 -0.54
C HIS A 173 -3.18 -15.03 0.89
N LEU A 174 -2.76 -14.03 1.69
CA LEU A 174 -2.33 -14.19 3.07
C LEU A 174 -2.68 -12.93 3.88
N THR A 175 -3.24 -13.13 5.07
CA THR A 175 -3.45 -12.06 6.06
C THR A 175 -2.73 -12.44 7.36
N LEU A 176 -1.97 -11.48 7.95
CA LEU A 176 -1.18 -11.73 9.15
C LEU A 176 -1.41 -10.67 10.21
N ASP A 177 -1.60 -11.13 11.45
CA ASP A 177 -1.60 -10.28 12.62
C ASP A 177 -0.15 -10.10 13.13
N SER A 178 0.40 -8.90 12.93
CA SER A 178 1.76 -8.59 13.34
C SER A 178 1.95 -8.42 14.85
N SER A 179 0.87 -8.33 15.62
CA SER A 179 0.96 -8.32 17.09
C SER A 179 1.23 -9.70 17.67
N VAL A 180 0.78 -10.75 16.96
CA VAL A 180 0.97 -12.15 17.35
C VAL A 180 2.36 -12.65 16.94
N PHE A 181 2.76 -12.38 15.71
CA PHE A 181 4.00 -12.93 15.14
C PHE A 181 5.21 -12.01 15.25
N GLY A 182 5.01 -10.74 15.56
CA GLY A 182 6.06 -9.73 15.44
C GLY A 182 6.44 -9.46 13.97
N ILE A 183 7.33 -8.51 13.75
CA ILE A 183 7.80 -8.15 12.40
C ILE A 183 8.57 -9.31 11.77
N GLU A 184 9.56 -9.83 12.50
CA GLU A 184 10.42 -10.90 12.01
C GLU A 184 9.65 -12.21 11.78
N GLY A 185 8.75 -12.57 12.69
CA GLY A 185 7.89 -13.75 12.52
C GLY A 185 6.99 -13.66 11.30
N CYS A 186 6.42 -12.48 11.02
CA CYS A 186 5.67 -12.25 9.78
C CYS A 186 6.54 -12.46 8.54
N VAL A 187 7.76 -11.91 8.51
CA VAL A 187 8.70 -12.10 7.40
C VAL A 187 9.03 -13.58 7.19
N ASN A 188 9.35 -14.30 8.26
CA ASN A 188 9.68 -15.72 8.21
C ASN A 188 8.50 -16.57 7.70
N LEU A 189 7.27 -16.28 8.16
CA LEU A 189 6.07 -16.96 7.69
C LEU A 189 5.83 -16.71 6.19
N ILE A 190 5.97 -15.47 5.74
CA ILE A 190 5.82 -15.14 4.32
C ILE A 190 6.83 -15.89 3.47
N LEU A 191 8.11 -15.94 3.88
CA LEU A 191 9.15 -16.66 3.15
C LEU A 191 8.83 -18.15 3.05
N ARG A 192 8.41 -18.78 4.14
CA ARG A 192 8.01 -20.20 4.14
C ARG A 192 6.86 -20.47 3.17
N VAL A 193 5.81 -19.63 3.21
CA VAL A 193 4.67 -19.76 2.29
C VAL A 193 5.11 -19.60 0.83
N LEU A 194 6.01 -18.66 0.54
CA LEU A 194 6.55 -18.47 -0.82
C LEU A 194 7.37 -19.67 -1.31
N ASP A 195 8.10 -20.34 -0.42
CA ASP A 195 8.85 -21.55 -0.75
C ASP A 195 7.91 -22.73 -1.03
N GLU A 196 6.89 -22.95 -0.23
CA GLU A 196 5.85 -23.97 -0.45
C GLU A 196 5.11 -23.80 -1.79
N ILE A 197 4.87 -22.55 -2.21
CA ILE A 197 4.21 -22.26 -3.50
C ILE A 197 5.14 -22.54 -4.69
N LYS A 198 6.46 -22.44 -4.51
CA LYS A 198 7.44 -22.74 -5.58
C LYS A 198 7.49 -24.22 -5.93
N GLU A 199 7.16 -25.07 -5.00
CA GLU A 199 7.20 -26.53 -5.16
C GLU A 199 5.98 -27.11 -5.89
N LYS A 200 4.94 -26.32 -6.09
CA LYS A 200 3.74 -26.67 -6.86
C LYS A 200 3.75 -26.05 -8.25
#